data_319dc3f2005774cc262b3de5d4693ebf
#
_entry.id   319dc3f2005774cc262b3de5d4693ebf
#
_cell.length_a   1.000
_cell.length_b   1.000
_cell.length_c   1.000
_cell.angle_alpha   90.00
_cell.angle_beta   90.00
_cell.angle_gamma   90.00
#
_symmetry.space_group_name_H-M   'P 1'
#
loop_
_entity.id
_entity.type
_entity.pdbx_description
1 polymer ?
#
loop_
_entity_poly.entity_id
_entity_poly.type
_entity_poly.pdbx_seq_one_letter_code
_entity_poly.pdbx_strand_id
1 'polypeptide(L)'
;NMHIDSSYGASYSVSKWGNQNIEWKLEKDGTPVNMTDYGTFNFSSGSISAAFNVLGSYELIAYIEDETEKVFRYAIPIEVYNTAPYVSGVSVNKTRRYSNGKYYTTLSPSAVDPDGDIIMGYEYQNKPSNDYYPIGTTYVKVRAKDRYGKFSDWYTVDVTISNSAPEAPTIYRDPDTISIAPGSSMTLTATSTDPDGDAVHFEWEGVTDDGTYPIGKHIIRCRAIDTAGLKSPATAVVFFAADEMSGGGMELVDAESRIVEEGIDGATISKYEFDVPAVDGHSGNDYGQVRGFNVHTGEWELIEKRDVSNGITMTGTLEQGKYSKLEFFYYASHCMYNKCNITYNVEFYFPAE
;
A
#
# COMPACT_ATOMS: atom_id res chain seq x y z
N ASN A 1 -6.21 -3.02 51.16
CA ASN A 1 -5.29 -3.00 50.01
C ASN A 1 -5.12 -1.58 49.53
N MET A 2 -3.93 -1.19 49.16
CA MET A 2 -3.63 0.11 48.60
C MET A 2 -2.63 -0.04 47.44
N HIS A 3 -2.76 0.83 46.48
CA HIS A 3 -1.80 0.91 45.40
C HIS A 3 -0.47 1.51 45.90
N ILE A 4 0.67 1.08 45.34
CA ILE A 4 1.97 1.68 45.61
C ILE A 4 1.96 3.18 45.29
N ASP A 5 2.67 4.00 46.06
CA ASP A 5 2.66 5.47 46.01
C ASP A 5 1.32 6.16 46.32
N SER A 6 0.24 5.40 46.58
CA SER A 6 -0.97 5.98 47.15
C SER A 6 -0.80 6.21 48.64
N SER A 7 -1.61 7.07 49.24
CA SER A 7 -1.59 7.31 50.70
C SER A 7 -2.71 6.55 51.39
N TYR A 8 -2.36 5.85 52.44
CA TYR A 8 -3.31 5.30 53.37
C TYR A 8 -3.54 6.31 54.51
N GLY A 9 -4.77 6.62 54.78
CA GLY A 9 -5.15 7.48 55.91
C GLY A 9 -6.18 6.80 56.80
N ALA A 10 -5.97 6.83 58.05
CA ALA A 10 -6.92 6.36 59.06
C ALA A 10 -7.03 7.33 60.23
N SER A 11 -8.24 7.46 60.75
CA SER A 11 -8.48 8.13 62.02
C SER A 11 -8.56 7.09 63.15
N TYR A 12 -7.99 7.38 64.27
CA TYR A 12 -8.15 6.55 65.43
C TYR A 12 -8.62 7.39 66.62
N SER A 13 -9.41 6.82 67.49
CA SER A 13 -9.76 7.41 68.76
C SER A 13 -9.42 6.43 69.85
N VAL A 14 -8.69 6.90 70.85
CA VAL A 14 -8.46 6.14 72.07
C VAL A 14 -9.39 6.74 73.12
N SER A 15 -10.38 5.97 73.54
CA SER A 15 -11.29 6.41 74.65
C SER A 15 -10.50 6.53 75.95
N LYS A 16 -10.60 7.71 76.51
CA LYS A 16 -9.78 8.21 77.57
C LYS A 16 -9.72 7.37 78.84
N TRP A 17 -8.51 6.99 79.19
CA TRP A 17 -8.07 6.87 80.59
C TRP A 17 -6.64 7.42 80.61
N GLY A 18 -6.47 8.76 80.88
CA GLY A 18 -5.17 9.39 81.11
C GLY A 18 -4.29 9.67 79.84
N ASN A 19 -3.01 10.11 80.05
CA ASN A 19 -2.00 10.27 79.04
C ASN A 19 -1.53 8.90 78.55
N GLN A 20 -1.77 8.61 77.33
CA GLN A 20 -1.39 7.34 76.72
C GLN A 20 -0.20 7.57 75.78
N ASN A 21 0.80 6.67 75.84
CA ASN A 21 1.90 6.58 74.88
C ASN A 21 1.50 5.59 73.81
N ILE A 22 1.59 6.04 72.58
CA ILE A 22 1.39 5.17 71.40
C ILE A 22 2.73 5.01 70.70
N GLU A 23 3.24 3.79 70.66
CA GLU A 23 4.40 3.43 69.81
C GLU A 23 3.90 2.74 68.57
N TRP A 24 4.32 3.24 67.42
CA TRP A 24 4.00 2.66 66.09
C TRP A 24 5.16 1.84 65.60
N LYS A 25 4.90 0.61 65.11
CA LYS A 25 5.87 -0.28 64.49
C LYS A 25 5.30 -0.77 63.14
N LEU A 26 6.22 -1.10 62.19
CA LEU A 26 5.90 -1.71 60.93
C LEU A 26 6.52 -3.12 60.92
N GLU A 27 5.70 -4.09 60.51
CA GLU A 27 6.18 -5.41 60.12
C GLU A 27 5.93 -5.60 58.62
N LYS A 28 6.88 -6.22 57.91
CA LYS A 28 6.74 -6.69 56.53
C LYS A 28 6.89 -8.19 56.52
N ASP A 29 5.92 -8.89 55.97
CA ASP A 29 5.89 -10.36 55.89
C ASP A 29 6.15 -11.02 57.28
N GLY A 30 5.61 -10.42 58.35
CA GLY A 30 5.75 -10.87 59.74
C GLY A 30 7.08 -10.54 60.38
N THR A 31 7.94 -9.72 59.74
CA THR A 31 9.25 -9.32 60.30
C THR A 31 9.26 -7.81 60.57
N PRO A 32 9.66 -7.37 61.80
CA PRO A 32 9.81 -5.96 62.10
C PRO A 32 10.81 -5.27 61.18
N VAL A 33 10.43 -4.10 60.66
CA VAL A 33 11.24 -3.31 59.74
C VAL A 33 11.27 -1.84 60.14
N ASN A 34 12.29 -1.12 59.65
CA ASN A 34 12.34 0.32 59.83
C ASN A 34 11.38 1.01 58.85
N MET A 35 10.41 1.77 59.35
CA MET A 35 9.38 2.42 58.56
C MET A 35 9.94 3.31 57.44
N THR A 36 11.02 4.07 57.72
CA THR A 36 11.61 5.03 56.76
C THR A 36 12.18 4.37 55.50
N ASP A 37 12.47 3.07 55.54
CA ASP A 37 12.98 2.31 54.39
C ASP A 37 11.85 1.90 53.44
N TYR A 38 10.59 1.97 53.89
CA TYR A 38 9.43 1.45 53.18
C TYR A 38 8.38 2.51 52.81
N GLY A 39 8.57 3.75 53.26
CA GLY A 39 7.63 4.81 52.93
C GLY A 39 7.74 6.05 53.82
N THR A 40 6.74 6.90 53.70
CA THR A 40 6.57 8.10 54.51
C THR A 40 5.38 7.89 55.44
N PHE A 41 5.62 8.07 56.75
CA PHE A 41 4.63 7.87 57.78
C PHE A 41 4.47 9.14 58.60
N ASN A 42 3.24 9.61 58.73
CA ASN A 42 2.89 10.78 59.55
C ASN A 42 1.90 10.37 60.65
N PHE A 43 2.26 10.62 61.83
CA PHE A 43 1.46 10.33 63.00
C PHE A 43 1.06 11.64 63.69
N SER A 44 -0.21 11.86 63.89
CA SER A 44 -0.74 13.01 64.58
C SER A 44 -1.78 12.57 65.61
N SER A 45 -2.16 13.46 66.55
CA SER A 45 -3.18 13.13 67.54
C SER A 45 -4.50 12.78 66.84
N GLY A 46 -4.83 11.50 66.82
CA GLY A 46 -6.09 10.95 66.29
C GLY A 46 -6.05 10.61 64.81
N SER A 47 -4.91 10.71 64.12
CA SER A 47 -4.80 10.30 62.72
C SER A 47 -3.43 9.75 62.34
N ILE A 48 -3.42 8.88 61.36
CA ILE A 48 -2.22 8.34 60.72
C ILE A 48 -2.36 8.47 59.22
N SER A 49 -1.29 8.84 58.54
CA SER A 49 -1.18 8.64 57.09
C SER A 49 0.15 7.95 56.77
N ALA A 50 0.09 7.02 55.84
CA ALA A 50 1.23 6.24 55.34
C ALA A 50 1.21 6.19 53.84
N ALA A 51 2.35 6.44 53.19
CA ALA A 51 2.57 6.22 51.78
C ALA A 51 3.74 5.27 51.62
N PHE A 52 3.49 4.11 51.01
CA PHE A 52 4.49 3.06 50.81
C PHE A 52 5.12 3.17 49.44
N ASN A 53 6.43 2.98 49.36
CA ASN A 53 7.22 2.97 48.14
C ASN A 53 7.80 1.59 47.79
N VAL A 54 7.45 0.56 48.57
CA VAL A 54 7.88 -0.82 48.32
C VAL A 54 6.67 -1.75 48.41
N LEU A 55 6.56 -2.65 47.44
CA LEU A 55 5.50 -3.64 47.37
C LEU A 55 5.60 -4.67 48.51
N GLY A 56 4.48 -5.18 48.96
CA GLY A 56 4.44 -6.26 49.94
C GLY A 56 3.26 -6.21 50.92
N SER A 57 3.23 -7.20 51.77
CA SER A 57 2.24 -7.29 52.85
C SER A 57 2.83 -6.72 54.13
N TYR A 58 2.13 -5.78 54.71
CA TYR A 58 2.55 -5.06 55.90
C TYR A 58 1.52 -5.18 57.04
N GLU A 59 2.01 -5.15 58.25
CA GLU A 59 1.19 -4.82 59.42
C GLU A 59 1.70 -3.53 60.04
N LEU A 60 0.85 -2.50 60.09
CA LEU A 60 1.11 -1.29 60.89
C LEU A 60 0.54 -1.51 62.26
N ILE A 61 1.41 -1.49 63.28
CA ILE A 61 1.08 -1.93 64.64
C ILE A 61 1.18 -0.75 65.59
N ALA A 62 0.09 -0.49 66.34
CA ALA A 62 0.09 0.42 67.45
C ALA A 62 0.22 -0.37 68.80
N TYR A 63 1.21 -0.01 69.54
CA TYR A 63 1.33 -0.42 70.97
C TYR A 63 0.85 0.74 71.83
N ILE A 64 -0.21 0.51 72.58
CA ILE A 64 -0.84 1.52 73.42
C ILE A 64 -0.62 1.10 74.85
N GLU A 65 0.10 1.90 75.61
CA GLU A 65 0.31 1.70 77.05
C GLU A 65 -0.67 2.56 77.81
N ASP A 66 -1.41 1.95 78.74
CA ASP A 66 -2.33 2.64 79.62
C ASP A 66 -1.63 3.06 80.99
N GLU A 67 -2.32 3.82 81.81
CA GLU A 67 -1.79 4.29 83.05
C GLU A 67 -1.47 3.16 84.07
N THR A 68 -1.86 1.95 83.80
CA THR A 68 -1.56 0.76 84.57
C THR A 68 -0.39 -0.06 84.07
N GLU A 69 0.38 0.51 83.07
CA GLU A 69 1.51 -0.13 82.34
C GLU A 69 1.06 -1.35 81.49
N LYS A 70 -0.23 -1.44 81.19
CA LYS A 70 -0.76 -2.50 80.35
C LYS A 70 -0.67 -2.10 78.87
N VAL A 71 0.00 -2.94 78.11
CA VAL A 71 0.21 -2.72 76.69
C VAL A 71 -0.83 -3.47 75.85
N PHE A 72 -1.50 -2.72 74.92
CA PHE A 72 -2.44 -3.27 73.97
C PHE A 72 -1.82 -3.19 72.56
N ARG A 73 -1.90 -4.26 71.81
CA ARG A 73 -1.43 -4.34 70.45
C ARG A 73 -2.63 -4.29 69.52
N TYR A 74 -2.61 -3.33 68.57
CA TYR A 74 -3.57 -3.23 67.47
C TYR A 74 -2.79 -3.28 66.12
N ALA A 75 -3.15 -4.20 65.24
CA ALA A 75 -2.51 -4.36 63.95
C ALA A 75 -3.47 -4.01 62.82
N ILE A 76 -2.97 -3.25 61.85
CA ILE A 76 -3.68 -2.87 60.64
C ILE A 76 -2.97 -3.56 59.49
N PRO A 77 -3.57 -4.58 58.87
CA PRO A 77 -2.97 -5.23 57.70
C PRO A 77 -3.09 -4.34 56.46
N ILE A 78 -1.99 -4.15 55.74
CA ILE A 78 -1.89 -3.31 54.57
C ILE A 78 -1.20 -4.13 53.49
N GLU A 79 -1.90 -4.33 52.39
CA GLU A 79 -1.34 -4.94 51.16
C GLU A 79 -1.02 -3.84 50.16
N VAL A 80 0.27 -3.67 49.82
CA VAL A 80 0.75 -2.71 48.83
C VAL A 80 1.04 -3.45 47.56
N TYR A 81 0.30 -3.13 46.54
CA TYR A 81 0.33 -3.80 45.24
C TYR A 81 0.55 -2.82 44.09
N ASN A 82 0.87 -3.34 42.94
CA ASN A 82 0.93 -2.66 41.67
C ASN A 82 0.12 -3.46 40.65
N THR A 83 -0.69 -2.79 39.83
CA THR A 83 -1.42 -3.41 38.76
C THR A 83 -0.56 -3.35 37.46
N ALA A 84 -0.66 -4.33 36.61
CA ALA A 84 0.04 -4.29 35.33
C ALA A 84 -0.64 -3.32 34.38
N PRO A 85 0.12 -2.61 33.53
CA PRO A 85 -0.44 -1.83 32.46
C PRO A 85 -1.10 -2.74 31.41
N TYR A 86 -1.83 -2.13 30.48
CA TYR A 86 -2.30 -2.82 29.28
C TYR A 86 -2.04 -1.97 28.04
N VAL A 87 -1.74 -2.63 26.92
CA VAL A 87 -1.61 -1.96 25.63
C VAL A 87 -3.01 -1.64 25.11
N SER A 88 -3.32 -0.36 24.95
CA SER A 88 -4.62 0.12 24.46
C SER A 88 -4.74 0.13 22.95
N GLY A 89 -3.62 0.10 22.21
CA GLY A 89 -3.58 0.04 20.78
C GLY A 89 -2.18 0.24 20.21
N VAL A 90 -2.04 -0.03 18.92
CA VAL A 90 -0.80 0.20 18.16
C VAL A 90 -1.15 0.83 16.82
N SER A 91 -0.62 2.03 16.56
CA SER A 91 -0.71 2.66 15.25
C SER A 91 0.38 2.13 14.33
N VAL A 92 0.01 1.75 13.11
CA VAL A 92 0.92 1.26 12.07
C VAL A 92 1.12 2.38 11.05
N ASN A 93 2.31 3.00 11.04
CA ASN A 93 2.64 4.14 10.18
C ASN A 93 3.47 3.65 9.00
N LYS A 94 2.80 3.43 7.89
CA LYS A 94 3.43 2.97 6.65
C LYS A 94 4.06 4.14 5.90
N THR A 95 5.34 4.03 5.60
CA THR A 95 6.06 4.95 4.72
C THR A 95 6.55 4.16 3.52
N ARG A 96 6.16 4.58 2.29
CA ARG A 96 6.55 3.90 1.04
C ARG A 96 8.06 4.06 0.77
N ARG A 97 8.86 3.44 1.62
CA ARG A 97 10.31 3.34 1.46
C ARG A 97 10.67 1.87 1.29
N TYR A 98 11.01 1.50 0.06
CA TYR A 98 11.39 0.14 -0.29
C TYR A 98 12.89 -0.10 -0.15
N SER A 99 13.27 -1.25 0.36
CA SER A 99 14.67 -1.70 0.38
C SER A 99 14.73 -3.22 0.45
N ASN A 100 15.42 -3.85 -0.51
CA ASN A 100 15.69 -5.29 -0.54
C ASN A 100 14.42 -6.17 -0.31
N GLY A 101 13.35 -5.91 -1.05
CA GLY A 101 12.10 -6.68 -0.94
C GLY A 101 11.24 -6.36 0.28
N LYS A 102 11.49 -5.25 0.98
CA LYS A 102 10.81 -4.88 2.21
C LYS A 102 10.43 -3.41 2.22
N TYR A 103 9.33 -3.10 2.89
CA TYR A 103 8.83 -1.73 3.06
C TYR A 103 8.99 -1.24 4.49
N TYR A 104 9.41 0.01 4.64
CA TYR A 104 9.57 0.66 5.93
C TYR A 104 8.21 0.95 6.58
N THR A 105 8.07 0.55 7.84
CA THR A 105 6.84 0.75 8.61
C THR A 105 7.18 0.87 10.08
N THR A 106 6.75 1.94 10.73
CA THR A 106 6.95 2.14 12.17
C THR A 106 5.70 1.81 12.96
N LEU A 107 5.90 1.33 14.18
CA LEU A 107 4.83 1.05 15.13
C LEU A 107 4.87 2.08 16.27
N SER A 108 3.71 2.63 16.60
CA SER A 108 3.53 3.57 17.71
C SER A 108 2.49 2.98 18.68
N PRO A 109 2.93 2.23 19.69
CA PRO A 109 2.03 1.68 20.70
C PRO A 109 1.56 2.75 21.69
N SER A 110 0.37 2.52 22.23
CA SER A 110 -0.20 3.26 23.34
C SER A 110 -0.57 2.28 24.44
N ALA A 111 -0.34 2.66 25.69
CA ALA A 111 -0.69 1.84 26.83
C ALA A 111 -1.25 2.71 27.94
N VAL A 112 -2.03 2.09 28.82
CA VAL A 112 -2.63 2.70 30.00
C VAL A 112 -2.31 1.82 31.21
N ASP A 113 -1.93 2.47 32.27
CA ASP A 113 -1.80 1.82 33.57
C ASP A 113 -3.04 2.11 34.42
N PRO A 114 -3.73 1.08 34.95
CA PRO A 114 -4.93 1.28 35.79
C PRO A 114 -4.69 2.09 37.07
N ASP A 115 -3.47 2.07 37.55
CA ASP A 115 -3.05 2.75 38.77
C ASP A 115 -2.54 4.17 38.46
N GLY A 116 -2.40 4.52 37.17
CA GLY A 116 -1.90 5.81 36.70
C GLY A 116 -0.38 5.90 36.65
N ASP A 117 0.31 4.77 36.72
CA ASP A 117 1.75 4.71 36.68
C ASP A 117 2.32 5.05 35.28
N ILE A 118 3.54 5.55 35.27
CA ILE A 118 4.23 5.92 34.04
C ILE A 118 4.64 4.66 33.29
N ILE A 119 4.32 4.63 31.99
CA ILE A 119 4.82 3.61 31.08
C ILE A 119 6.29 3.93 30.74
N MET A 120 7.19 3.05 31.12
CA MET A 120 8.64 3.21 30.93
C MET A 120 9.12 2.80 29.55
N GLY A 121 8.33 1.99 28.83
CA GLY A 121 8.70 1.55 27.49
C GLY A 121 7.91 0.35 27.02
N TYR A 122 8.32 -0.15 25.85
CA TYR A 122 7.67 -1.25 25.18
C TYR A 122 8.69 -2.32 24.78
N GLU A 123 8.29 -3.57 24.85
CA GLU A 123 9.04 -4.70 24.31
C GLU A 123 8.28 -5.32 23.14
N TYR A 124 9.03 -5.86 22.19
CA TYR A 124 8.51 -6.42 20.96
C TYR A 124 9.00 -7.85 20.72
N GLN A 125 8.13 -8.66 20.10
CA GLN A 125 8.48 -9.94 19.49
C GLN A 125 8.11 -9.89 18.00
N ASN A 126 8.95 -10.50 17.16
CA ASN A 126 8.80 -10.53 15.69
C ASN A 126 8.82 -9.16 14.99
N LYS A 127 9.20 -8.09 15.70
CA LYS A 127 9.43 -6.79 15.09
C LYS A 127 10.82 -6.77 14.45
N PRO A 128 10.94 -6.47 13.13
CA PRO A 128 12.25 -6.29 12.51
C PRO A 128 13.02 -5.14 13.17
N SER A 129 14.32 -5.34 13.43
CA SER A 129 15.15 -4.34 14.13
C SER A 129 15.34 -3.04 13.35
N ASN A 130 15.17 -3.08 12.02
CA ASN A 130 15.32 -1.93 11.12
C ASN A 130 13.98 -1.37 10.61
N ASP A 131 12.84 -1.85 11.13
CA ASP A 131 11.49 -1.45 10.75
C ASP A 131 11.13 -1.71 9.26
N TYR A 132 11.84 -2.62 8.58
CA TYR A 132 11.52 -3.05 7.22
C TYR A 132 10.79 -4.39 7.22
N TYR A 133 9.56 -4.39 6.75
CA TYR A 133 8.66 -5.55 6.71
C TYR A 133 8.54 -6.12 5.30
N PRO A 134 8.50 -7.45 5.14
CA PRO A 134 8.25 -8.08 3.83
C PRO A 134 6.81 -7.83 3.35
N ILE A 135 6.58 -8.01 2.06
CA ILE A 135 5.22 -8.08 1.50
C ILE A 135 4.48 -9.25 2.18
N GLY A 136 3.20 -9.04 2.48
CA GLY A 136 2.37 -9.95 3.26
C GLY A 136 2.13 -9.44 4.68
N THR A 137 1.68 -10.31 5.57
CA THR A 137 1.34 -9.98 6.96
C THR A 137 2.39 -10.48 7.93
N THR A 138 2.93 -9.59 8.75
CA THR A 138 3.82 -9.90 9.87
C THR A 138 3.05 -9.68 11.18
N TYR A 139 2.96 -10.72 12.00
CA TYR A 139 2.34 -10.65 13.32
C TYR A 139 3.37 -10.21 14.36
N VAL A 140 3.28 -8.96 14.79
CA VAL A 140 4.16 -8.40 15.81
C VAL A 140 3.45 -8.41 17.14
N LYS A 141 4.14 -8.83 18.21
CA LYS A 141 3.63 -8.70 19.56
C LYS A 141 4.33 -7.56 20.29
N VAL A 142 3.58 -6.81 21.08
CA VAL A 142 4.07 -5.71 21.90
C VAL A 142 3.51 -5.81 23.30
N ARG A 143 4.31 -5.47 24.30
CA ARG A 143 3.87 -5.31 25.68
C ARG A 143 4.46 -4.05 26.30
N ALA A 144 3.73 -3.45 27.20
CA ALA A 144 4.16 -2.28 27.94
C ALA A 144 4.80 -2.68 29.26
N LYS A 145 5.70 -1.84 29.77
CA LYS A 145 6.34 -1.98 31.08
C LYS A 145 6.12 -0.71 31.90
N ASP A 146 5.62 -0.85 33.11
CA ASP A 146 5.45 0.26 34.04
C ASP A 146 6.77 0.63 34.74
N ARG A 147 6.71 1.66 35.59
CA ARG A 147 7.85 2.15 36.38
C ARG A 147 8.33 1.16 37.45
N TYR A 148 7.47 0.24 37.89
CA TYR A 148 7.79 -0.78 38.89
C TYR A 148 8.28 -2.10 38.28
N GLY A 149 8.38 -2.13 36.93
CA GLY A 149 8.93 -3.25 36.18
C GLY A 149 7.91 -4.30 35.79
N LYS A 150 6.61 -4.09 36.06
CA LYS A 150 5.56 -5.04 35.71
C LYS A 150 5.19 -4.89 34.19
N PHE A 151 4.96 -6.01 33.56
CA PHE A 151 4.63 -6.05 32.14
C PHE A 151 3.13 -6.29 31.92
N SER A 152 2.60 -5.67 30.89
CA SER A 152 1.30 -6.04 30.34
C SER A 152 1.33 -7.44 29.71
N ASP A 153 0.15 -7.98 29.44
CA ASP A 153 0.01 -9.06 28.48
C ASP A 153 0.47 -8.63 27.10
N TRP A 154 0.80 -9.61 26.25
CA TRP A 154 1.19 -9.38 24.87
C TRP A 154 -0.03 -8.98 24.02
N TYR A 155 0.06 -7.82 23.39
CA TYR A 155 -0.87 -7.36 22.37
C TYR A 155 -0.32 -7.72 20.98
N THR A 156 -1.13 -8.34 20.13
CA THR A 156 -0.73 -8.68 18.76
C THR A 156 -1.23 -7.62 17.79
N VAL A 157 -0.35 -7.13 16.93
CA VAL A 157 -0.66 -6.21 15.82
C VAL A 157 -0.27 -6.84 14.50
N ASP A 158 -1.17 -6.76 13.51
CA ASP A 158 -0.96 -7.24 12.16
C ASP A 158 -0.37 -6.12 11.32
N VAL A 159 0.88 -6.31 10.90
CA VAL A 159 1.56 -5.38 9.98
C VAL A 159 1.44 -5.96 8.58
N THR A 160 0.45 -5.51 7.83
CA THR A 160 0.22 -5.95 6.45
C THR A 160 0.82 -4.98 5.46
N ILE A 161 1.70 -5.47 4.61
CA ILE A 161 2.29 -4.77 3.48
C ILE A 161 1.72 -5.37 2.21
N SER A 162 1.05 -4.55 1.42
CA SER A 162 0.56 -4.88 0.08
C SER A 162 1.45 -4.20 -0.96
N ASN A 163 1.53 -4.77 -2.14
CA ASN A 163 2.13 -4.19 -3.32
C ASN A 163 1.25 -4.49 -4.52
N SER A 164 0.97 -3.49 -5.33
CA SER A 164 0.21 -3.57 -6.57
C SER A 164 1.18 -3.52 -7.76
N ALA A 165 0.81 -4.10 -8.88
CA ALA A 165 1.59 -3.95 -10.10
C ALA A 165 1.40 -2.54 -10.69
N PRO A 166 2.39 -2.02 -11.42
CA PRO A 166 2.24 -0.78 -12.17
C PRO A 166 1.12 -0.84 -13.21
N GLU A 167 0.64 0.32 -13.62
CA GLU A 167 -0.26 0.45 -14.77
C GLU A 167 0.45 0.04 -16.05
N ALA A 168 -0.32 -0.39 -17.08
CA ALA A 168 0.23 -0.67 -18.40
C ALA A 168 0.92 0.58 -18.98
N PRO A 169 2.14 0.47 -19.53
CA PRO A 169 2.86 1.63 -20.03
C PRO A 169 2.22 2.23 -21.26
N THR A 170 2.31 3.56 -21.39
CA THR A 170 2.07 4.26 -22.65
C THR A 170 3.39 4.36 -23.39
N ILE A 171 3.43 3.87 -24.64
CA ILE A 171 4.63 3.89 -25.50
C ILE A 171 4.55 5.10 -26.44
N TYR A 172 5.65 5.82 -26.55
CA TYR A 172 5.85 6.92 -27.48
C TYR A 172 6.93 6.55 -28.49
N ARG A 173 6.74 6.97 -29.76
CA ARG A 173 7.65 6.74 -30.89
C ARG A 173 8.22 8.08 -31.35
N ASP A 174 9.49 8.11 -31.74
CA ASP A 174 10.11 9.23 -32.43
C ASP A 174 10.97 8.70 -33.58
N PRO A 175 10.59 8.96 -34.84
CA PRO A 175 9.44 9.74 -35.28
C PRO A 175 8.09 9.07 -34.98
N ASP A 176 7.06 9.87 -34.70
CA ASP A 176 5.70 9.36 -34.44
C ASP A 176 5.03 8.98 -35.77
N THR A 177 5.45 7.84 -36.29
CA THR A 177 5.00 7.28 -37.59
C THR A 177 4.87 5.77 -37.46
N ILE A 178 4.02 5.20 -38.28
CA ILE A 178 3.86 3.75 -38.40
C ILE A 178 4.79 3.14 -39.49
N SER A 179 5.50 3.96 -40.22
CA SER A 179 6.43 3.50 -41.27
C SER A 179 7.71 4.31 -41.23
N ILE A 180 8.83 3.60 -41.31
CA ILE A 180 10.19 4.17 -41.44
C ILE A 180 10.91 3.53 -42.60
N ALA A 181 11.95 4.22 -43.14
CA ALA A 181 12.82 3.59 -44.14
C ALA A 181 13.63 2.45 -43.50
N PRO A 182 13.92 1.37 -44.24
CA PRO A 182 14.73 0.26 -43.73
C PRO A 182 16.10 0.73 -43.23
N GLY A 183 16.54 0.22 -42.08
CA GLY A 183 17.77 0.64 -41.47
C GLY A 183 17.70 2.02 -40.80
N SER A 184 16.57 2.70 -40.82
CA SER A 184 16.34 3.90 -40.04
C SER A 184 16.11 3.57 -38.56
N SER A 185 16.41 4.52 -37.69
CA SER A 185 16.21 4.39 -36.26
C SER A 185 14.81 4.85 -35.84
N MET A 186 14.25 4.15 -34.86
CA MET A 186 13.05 4.55 -34.14
C MET A 186 13.41 4.64 -32.65
N THR A 187 13.25 5.80 -32.06
CA THR A 187 13.41 5.96 -30.61
C THR A 187 12.08 5.64 -29.94
N LEU A 188 12.13 4.76 -28.95
CA LEU A 188 10.97 4.34 -28.16
C LEU A 188 11.14 4.77 -26.72
N THR A 189 10.13 5.43 -26.18
CA THR A 189 10.07 5.81 -24.77
C THR A 189 8.73 5.35 -24.18
N ALA A 190 8.69 5.17 -22.88
CA ALA A 190 7.46 4.78 -22.20
C ALA A 190 7.27 5.56 -20.90
N THR A 191 6.00 5.72 -20.52
CA THR A 191 5.60 6.24 -19.23
C THR A 191 4.60 5.31 -18.58
N SER A 192 4.68 5.17 -17.27
CA SER A 192 3.72 4.43 -16.46
C SER A 192 3.70 5.00 -15.04
N THR A 193 2.67 4.69 -14.30
CA THR A 193 2.51 5.02 -12.87
C THR A 193 2.25 3.76 -12.08
N ASP A 194 2.66 3.78 -10.83
CA ASP A 194 2.38 2.70 -9.88
C ASP A 194 1.27 3.15 -8.92
N PRO A 195 0.21 2.33 -8.67
CA PRO A 195 -0.89 2.69 -7.77
C PRO A 195 -0.43 2.94 -6.33
N ASP A 196 0.66 2.32 -5.93
CA ASP A 196 1.26 2.48 -4.61
C ASP A 196 2.29 3.62 -4.57
N GLY A 197 2.65 4.21 -5.71
CA GLY A 197 3.62 5.30 -5.85
C GLY A 197 5.08 4.82 -5.86
N ASP A 198 5.32 3.55 -6.16
CA ASP A 198 6.66 3.01 -6.32
C ASP A 198 7.31 3.50 -7.61
N ALA A 199 8.63 3.56 -7.65
CA ALA A 199 9.35 3.87 -8.87
C ALA A 199 9.25 2.70 -9.85
N VAL A 200 9.05 3.01 -11.14
CA VAL A 200 8.95 2.03 -12.20
C VAL A 200 10.13 2.09 -13.14
N HIS A 201 10.49 0.95 -13.72
CA HIS A 201 11.40 0.83 -14.86
C HIS A 201 10.75 -0.01 -15.94
N PHE A 202 11.30 0.00 -17.16
CA PHE A 202 10.66 -0.61 -18.32
C PHE A 202 11.46 -1.79 -18.85
N GLU A 203 10.75 -2.87 -19.14
CA GLU A 203 11.25 -4.03 -19.84
C GLU A 203 10.68 -4.01 -21.28
N TRP A 204 11.59 -4.10 -22.25
CA TRP A 204 11.25 -4.02 -23.66
C TRP A 204 11.53 -5.34 -24.36
N GLU A 205 10.65 -5.72 -25.28
CA GLU A 205 10.80 -6.86 -26.17
C GLU A 205 10.64 -6.40 -27.62
N GLY A 206 11.47 -6.93 -28.50
CA GLY A 206 11.44 -6.60 -29.93
C GLY A 206 12.22 -5.34 -30.33
N VAL A 207 12.83 -4.65 -29.37
CA VAL A 207 13.75 -3.52 -29.66
C VAL A 207 15.09 -4.09 -30.10
N THR A 208 15.66 -3.51 -31.17
CA THR A 208 17.01 -3.83 -31.62
C THR A 208 18.06 -3.09 -30.81
N ASP A 209 19.26 -3.65 -30.67
CA ASP A 209 20.33 -3.08 -29.84
C ASP A 209 20.79 -1.68 -30.30
N ASP A 210 20.71 -1.41 -31.57
CA ASP A 210 21.11 -0.14 -32.21
C ASP A 210 19.93 0.78 -32.53
N GLY A 211 18.69 0.34 -32.24
CA GLY A 211 17.46 1.06 -32.53
C GLY A 211 17.13 1.16 -34.02
N THR A 212 17.83 0.41 -34.90
CA THR A 212 17.57 0.36 -36.36
C THR A 212 16.78 -0.90 -36.71
N TYR A 213 15.87 -0.80 -37.69
CA TYR A 213 14.96 -1.88 -38.01
C TYR A 213 15.09 -2.29 -39.46
N PRO A 214 15.31 -3.61 -39.74
CA PRO A 214 15.34 -4.12 -41.12
C PRO A 214 13.93 -4.09 -41.74
N ILE A 215 13.88 -4.30 -43.07
CA ILE A 215 12.59 -4.42 -43.77
C ILE A 215 11.68 -5.44 -43.08
N GLY A 216 10.43 -5.01 -42.82
CA GLY A 216 9.40 -5.87 -42.27
C GLY A 216 8.46 -5.20 -41.27
N LYS A 217 7.54 -6.00 -40.72
CA LYS A 217 6.66 -5.63 -39.62
C LYS A 217 7.39 -5.84 -38.29
N HIS A 218 7.41 -4.81 -37.44
CA HIS A 218 8.01 -4.85 -36.13
C HIS A 218 6.93 -4.68 -35.05
N ILE A 219 7.01 -5.52 -34.06
CA ILE A 219 6.12 -5.49 -32.90
C ILE A 219 6.99 -5.29 -31.66
N ILE A 220 6.81 -4.16 -31.01
CA ILE A 220 7.57 -3.84 -29.80
C ILE A 220 6.62 -3.90 -28.62
N ARG A 221 7.01 -4.67 -27.61
CA ARG A 221 6.27 -4.78 -26.34
C ARG A 221 7.02 -4.08 -25.24
N CYS A 222 6.28 -3.50 -24.33
CA CYS A 222 6.83 -2.85 -23.12
C CYS A 222 6.00 -3.23 -21.92
N ARG A 223 6.68 -3.54 -20.82
CA ARG A 223 6.07 -3.70 -19.47
C ARG A 223 6.74 -2.73 -18.52
N ALA A 224 5.96 -2.16 -17.61
CA ALA A 224 6.49 -1.46 -16.46
C ALA A 224 6.71 -2.46 -15.33
N ILE A 225 7.80 -2.29 -14.59
CA ILE A 225 8.17 -3.13 -13.43
C ILE A 225 8.42 -2.21 -12.27
N ASP A 226 7.79 -2.50 -11.13
CA ASP A 226 8.00 -1.75 -9.89
C ASP A 226 9.32 -2.14 -9.19
N THR A 227 9.62 -1.47 -8.11
CA THR A 227 10.82 -1.74 -7.30
C THR A 227 10.78 -3.08 -6.59
N ALA A 228 9.60 -3.68 -6.42
CA ALA A 228 9.43 -5.00 -5.82
C ALA A 228 9.49 -6.14 -6.85
N GLY A 229 9.46 -5.82 -8.16
CA GLY A 229 9.55 -6.75 -9.26
C GLY A 229 8.21 -7.21 -9.82
N LEU A 230 7.09 -6.61 -9.41
CA LEU A 230 5.80 -6.88 -10.05
C LEU A 230 5.74 -6.19 -11.42
N LYS A 231 5.19 -6.92 -12.38
CA LYS A 231 5.09 -6.48 -13.78
C LYS A 231 3.67 -6.04 -14.12
N SER A 232 3.55 -4.96 -14.86
CA SER A 232 2.30 -4.51 -15.45
C SER A 232 1.82 -5.44 -16.57
N PRO A 233 0.58 -5.32 -17.03
CA PRO A 233 0.21 -5.76 -18.37
C PRO A 233 1.14 -5.14 -19.41
N ALA A 234 1.41 -5.86 -20.53
CA ALA A 234 2.22 -5.32 -21.60
C ALA A 234 1.40 -4.40 -22.50
N THR A 235 2.03 -3.35 -23.00
CA THR A 235 1.56 -2.60 -24.15
C THR A 235 2.44 -2.91 -25.35
N ALA A 236 1.87 -2.93 -26.55
CA ALA A 236 2.64 -3.12 -27.78
C ALA A 236 2.33 -2.03 -28.79
N VAL A 237 3.34 -1.68 -29.59
CA VAL A 237 3.20 -0.87 -30.78
C VAL A 237 3.69 -1.64 -31.96
N VAL A 238 3.05 -1.38 -33.10
CA VAL A 238 3.43 -1.98 -34.40
C VAL A 238 3.87 -0.87 -35.32
N PHE A 239 4.94 -1.12 -36.07
CA PHE A 239 5.36 -0.27 -37.20
C PHE A 239 6.03 -1.10 -38.27
N PHE A 240 6.22 -0.49 -39.43
CA PHE A 240 6.80 -1.13 -40.60
C PHE A 240 8.09 -0.42 -41.00
N ALA A 241 9.13 -1.19 -41.30
CA ALA A 241 10.29 -0.68 -42.01
C ALA A 241 10.16 -1.12 -43.51
N ALA A 242 9.92 -0.15 -44.38
CA ALA A 242 9.71 -0.43 -45.81
C ALA A 242 10.40 0.63 -46.66
N ASP A 243 11.11 0.19 -47.72
CA ASP A 243 11.63 1.07 -48.78
C ASP A 243 10.45 1.69 -49.48
N GLU A 244 10.28 3.00 -49.39
CA GLU A 244 9.11 3.75 -49.84
C GLU A 244 7.85 2.89 -49.69
N MET A 245 6.83 3.35 -49.03
CA MET A 245 5.54 2.69 -49.19
C MET A 245 5.12 2.78 -50.67
N SER A 246 5.84 2.06 -51.53
CA SER A 246 5.22 1.46 -52.68
C SER A 246 4.26 0.44 -52.10
N GLY A 247 3.39 1.05 -51.28
CA GLY A 247 2.41 0.44 -50.49
C GLY A 247 1.74 -0.61 -51.26
N GLY A 248 1.17 -1.46 -50.67
CA GLY A 248 -0.03 -1.99 -51.20
C GLY A 248 -0.99 -0.85 -51.55
N GLY A 249 -0.69 -0.14 -52.63
CA GLY A 249 -1.69 0.65 -53.29
C GLY A 249 -2.70 -0.38 -53.74
N MET A 250 -3.83 -0.47 -53.05
CA MET A 250 -4.95 -1.19 -53.61
C MET A 250 -5.36 -0.49 -54.83
N GLU A 251 -5.26 -1.20 -55.97
CA GLU A 251 -5.90 -0.80 -57.20
C GLU A 251 -7.41 -0.88 -56.95
N LEU A 252 -8.01 0.27 -56.64
CA LEU A 252 -9.47 0.37 -56.45
C LEU A 252 -10.12 0.41 -57.83
N VAL A 253 -10.53 -0.75 -58.25
CA VAL A 253 -11.48 -0.88 -59.36
C VAL A 253 -12.82 -1.23 -58.72
N ASP A 254 -13.76 -0.25 -58.65
CA ASP A 254 -15.07 -0.38 -57.96
C ASP A 254 -15.01 -1.07 -56.60
N ALA A 255 -14.95 -0.29 -55.67
CA ALA A 255 -14.22 -0.11 -54.59
C ALA A 255 -14.62 -0.49 -53.19
N GLU A 256 -14.42 -1.70 -52.77
CA GLU A 256 -14.37 -2.09 -51.36
C GLU A 256 -12.97 -2.51 -50.97
N SER A 257 -12.42 -1.87 -49.97
CA SER A 257 -11.14 -2.24 -49.39
C SER A 257 -11.31 -2.66 -47.96
N ARG A 258 -10.84 -3.84 -47.62
CA ARG A 258 -10.96 -4.40 -46.27
C ARG A 258 -9.62 -4.90 -45.81
N ILE A 259 -9.18 -4.37 -44.69
CA ILE A 259 -7.99 -4.83 -43.98
C ILE A 259 -8.44 -5.35 -42.61
N VAL A 260 -8.01 -6.54 -42.25
CA VAL A 260 -8.26 -7.10 -40.91
C VAL A 260 -6.94 -7.23 -40.20
N GLU A 261 -6.80 -6.53 -39.09
CA GLU A 261 -5.68 -6.69 -38.18
C GLU A 261 -6.13 -7.55 -36.99
N GLU A 262 -5.33 -8.54 -36.63
CA GLU A 262 -5.64 -9.51 -35.57
C GLU A 262 -4.66 -9.36 -34.41
N GLY A 263 -5.16 -9.43 -33.19
CA GLY A 263 -4.33 -9.49 -32.00
C GLY A 263 -3.40 -10.70 -32.02
N ILE A 264 -2.17 -10.50 -31.61
CA ILE A 264 -1.11 -11.51 -31.61
C ILE A 264 -1.02 -12.14 -30.22
N ASP A 265 -0.85 -13.47 -30.19
CA ASP A 265 -0.64 -14.22 -28.94
C ASP A 265 -1.72 -13.97 -27.86
N GLY A 266 -2.97 -13.86 -28.27
CA GLY A 266 -4.09 -13.62 -27.35
C GLY A 266 -4.26 -12.17 -26.91
N ALA A 267 -3.43 -11.24 -27.43
CA ALA A 267 -3.60 -9.82 -27.18
C ALA A 267 -4.90 -9.29 -27.82
N THR A 268 -5.43 -8.23 -27.18
CA THR A 268 -6.54 -7.45 -27.74
C THR A 268 -6.03 -6.10 -28.23
N ILE A 269 -6.80 -5.45 -29.10
CA ILE A 269 -6.42 -4.14 -29.64
C ILE A 269 -6.98 -3.06 -28.72
N SER A 270 -6.11 -2.14 -28.29
CA SER A 270 -6.46 -1.09 -27.33
C SER A 270 -6.62 0.29 -27.96
N LYS A 271 -5.97 0.53 -29.12
CA LYS A 271 -6.13 1.76 -29.87
C LYS A 271 -6.01 1.51 -31.39
N TYR A 272 -6.57 2.41 -32.14
CA TYR A 272 -6.41 2.41 -33.61
C TYR A 272 -6.27 3.83 -34.16
N GLU A 273 -5.62 3.91 -35.28
CA GLU A 273 -5.59 5.04 -36.22
C GLU A 273 -5.82 4.50 -37.61
N PHE A 274 -6.74 5.11 -38.34
CA PHE A 274 -7.09 4.75 -39.69
C PHE A 274 -7.16 6.02 -40.53
N ASP A 275 -6.20 6.20 -41.39
CA ASP A 275 -6.06 7.38 -42.23
C ASP A 275 -6.48 7.08 -43.64
N VAL A 276 -7.46 7.84 -44.11
CA VAL A 276 -7.99 7.80 -45.45
C VAL A 276 -7.70 9.15 -46.09
N PRO A 277 -6.80 9.21 -47.08
CA PRO A 277 -6.45 10.47 -47.74
C PRO A 277 -7.62 11.04 -48.56
N ALA A 278 -7.62 12.36 -48.73
CA ALA A 278 -8.58 13.01 -49.62
C ALA A 278 -8.42 12.51 -51.05
N VAL A 279 -9.52 12.21 -51.71
CA VAL A 279 -9.57 11.82 -53.12
C VAL A 279 -10.17 12.96 -53.93
N ASP A 280 -9.39 13.58 -54.80
CA ASP A 280 -9.85 14.70 -55.60
C ASP A 280 -11.01 14.32 -56.56
N GLY A 281 -12.08 15.08 -56.49
CA GLY A 281 -13.14 15.10 -57.48
C GLY A 281 -14.39 14.28 -57.17
N HIS A 282 -14.64 13.90 -55.95
CA HIS A 282 -15.83 13.11 -55.58
C HIS A 282 -16.92 13.88 -54.85
N SER A 283 -18.11 13.77 -55.34
CA SER A 283 -19.35 14.06 -54.63
C SER A 283 -20.13 12.75 -54.51
N GLY A 284 -19.84 11.91 -53.54
CA GLY A 284 -20.51 10.63 -53.42
C GLY A 284 -20.53 10.10 -51.99
N ASN A 285 -21.17 8.97 -51.79
CA ASN A 285 -21.34 8.32 -50.48
C ASN A 285 -20.08 7.52 -50.10
N ASP A 286 -18.91 8.14 -50.13
CA ASP A 286 -17.66 7.52 -49.74
C ASP A 286 -17.57 7.47 -48.20
N TYR A 287 -17.20 6.35 -47.65
CA TYR A 287 -17.08 6.24 -46.17
C TYR A 287 -15.95 5.32 -45.77
N GLY A 288 -15.36 5.66 -44.62
CA GLY A 288 -14.50 4.80 -43.82
C GLY A 288 -15.26 4.19 -42.66
N GLN A 289 -14.94 2.98 -42.31
CA GLN A 289 -15.56 2.24 -41.21
C GLN A 289 -14.53 1.43 -40.46
N VAL A 290 -14.66 1.42 -39.15
CA VAL A 290 -13.88 0.56 -38.25
C VAL A 290 -14.85 -0.36 -37.50
N ARG A 291 -14.59 -1.66 -37.53
CA ARG A 291 -15.34 -2.68 -36.77
C ARG A 291 -14.38 -3.48 -35.93
N GLY A 292 -14.84 -3.90 -34.75
CA GLY A 292 -14.07 -4.75 -33.84
C GLY A 292 -14.76 -6.10 -33.64
N PHE A 293 -13.97 -7.18 -33.63
CA PHE A 293 -14.46 -8.50 -33.19
C PHE A 293 -14.38 -8.61 -31.69
N ASN A 294 -15.53 -8.56 -31.03
CA ASN A 294 -15.65 -8.63 -29.60
C ASN A 294 -15.45 -10.06 -29.10
N VAL A 295 -14.43 -10.28 -28.27
CA VAL A 295 -14.09 -11.63 -27.73
C VAL A 295 -15.14 -12.18 -26.77
N HIS A 296 -15.94 -11.33 -26.15
CA HIS A 296 -16.96 -11.74 -25.19
C HIS A 296 -18.27 -12.17 -25.85
N THR A 297 -18.61 -11.56 -27.00
CA THR A 297 -19.84 -11.87 -27.74
C THR A 297 -19.61 -12.80 -28.93
N GLY A 298 -18.36 -12.83 -29.45
CA GLY A 298 -18.02 -13.56 -30.66
C GLY A 298 -18.55 -12.89 -31.92
N GLU A 299 -18.90 -11.61 -31.90
CA GLU A 299 -19.52 -10.89 -32.98
C GLU A 299 -18.72 -9.63 -33.38
N TRP A 300 -18.92 -9.19 -34.63
CA TRP A 300 -18.36 -7.95 -35.12
C TRP A 300 -19.24 -6.76 -34.75
N GLU A 301 -18.71 -5.80 -34.02
CA GLU A 301 -19.35 -4.56 -33.60
C GLU A 301 -18.85 -3.38 -34.49
N LEU A 302 -19.75 -2.49 -34.86
CA LEU A 302 -19.36 -1.23 -35.50
C LEU A 302 -18.81 -0.28 -34.42
N ILE A 303 -17.55 0.12 -34.59
CA ILE A 303 -16.88 1.07 -33.69
C ILE A 303 -17.10 2.49 -34.22
N GLU A 304 -16.80 2.73 -35.51
CA GLU A 304 -16.88 4.04 -36.11
C GLU A 304 -17.20 3.94 -37.59
N LYS A 305 -17.96 4.92 -38.11
CA LYS A 305 -18.21 5.11 -39.52
C LYS A 305 -18.29 6.58 -39.85
N ARG A 306 -17.52 7.06 -40.82
CA ARG A 306 -17.50 8.46 -41.25
C ARG A 306 -17.48 8.61 -42.77
N ASP A 307 -18.02 9.76 -43.24
CA ASP A 307 -17.81 10.23 -44.62
C ASP A 307 -16.34 10.64 -44.78
N VAL A 308 -15.70 10.17 -45.84
CA VAL A 308 -14.28 10.36 -46.10
C VAL A 308 -14.01 11.13 -47.40
N SER A 309 -15.02 11.78 -47.97
CA SER A 309 -14.92 12.50 -49.27
C SER A 309 -13.79 13.55 -49.30
N ASN A 310 -13.43 14.12 -48.12
CA ASN A 310 -12.38 15.13 -47.98
C ASN A 310 -11.10 14.62 -47.30
N GLY A 311 -10.95 13.31 -47.21
CA GLY A 311 -9.92 12.69 -46.35
C GLY A 311 -10.25 12.79 -44.89
N ILE A 312 -9.88 11.78 -44.07
CA ILE A 312 -10.10 11.77 -42.65
C ILE A 312 -9.15 10.80 -41.96
N THR A 313 -8.70 11.18 -40.79
CA THR A 313 -8.06 10.27 -39.84
C THR A 313 -9.09 9.90 -38.78
N MET A 314 -9.37 8.62 -38.61
CA MET A 314 -10.21 8.08 -37.55
C MET A 314 -9.31 7.49 -36.48
N THR A 315 -9.46 7.90 -35.24
CA THR A 315 -8.68 7.42 -34.11
C THR A 315 -9.58 7.04 -32.94
N GLY A 316 -9.24 5.99 -32.23
CA GLY A 316 -10.02 5.57 -31.07
C GLY A 316 -9.22 4.80 -30.04
N THR A 317 -9.55 5.02 -28.77
CA THR A 317 -9.12 4.17 -27.65
C THR A 317 -10.23 3.17 -27.37
N LEU A 318 -9.87 1.91 -27.27
CA LEU A 318 -10.79 0.79 -27.10
C LEU A 318 -10.67 0.21 -25.68
N GLU A 319 -11.74 -0.42 -25.23
CA GLU A 319 -11.76 -1.16 -23.98
C GLU A 319 -10.75 -2.32 -24.03
N GLN A 320 -9.84 -2.35 -23.06
CA GLN A 320 -8.83 -3.39 -22.95
C GLN A 320 -9.48 -4.77 -22.74
N GLY A 321 -8.98 -5.76 -23.42
CA GLY A 321 -9.52 -7.11 -23.34
C GLY A 321 -10.76 -7.36 -24.20
N LYS A 322 -11.26 -6.37 -24.95
CA LYS A 322 -12.54 -6.50 -25.67
C LYS A 322 -12.43 -6.95 -27.11
N TYR A 323 -11.51 -6.38 -27.90
CA TYR A 323 -11.45 -6.66 -29.34
C TYR A 323 -10.17 -7.39 -29.72
N SER A 324 -10.29 -8.60 -30.25
CA SER A 324 -9.15 -9.37 -30.75
C SER A 324 -8.79 -9.06 -32.21
N LYS A 325 -9.70 -8.48 -32.97
CA LYS A 325 -9.49 -8.10 -34.38
C LYS A 325 -10.13 -6.75 -34.65
N LEU A 326 -9.52 -5.95 -35.49
CA LEU A 326 -10.15 -4.78 -36.11
C LEU A 326 -10.21 -4.95 -37.63
N GLU A 327 -11.33 -4.56 -38.19
CA GLU A 327 -11.55 -4.44 -39.61
C GLU A 327 -11.61 -2.97 -39.97
N PHE A 328 -10.69 -2.54 -40.81
CA PHE A 328 -10.69 -1.22 -41.46
C PHE A 328 -11.28 -1.38 -42.84
N PHE A 329 -12.36 -0.71 -43.07
CA PHE A 329 -13.11 -0.81 -44.33
C PHE A 329 -13.25 0.57 -44.96
N TYR A 330 -12.93 0.66 -46.22
CA TYR A 330 -13.11 1.85 -47.04
C TYR A 330 -14.01 1.53 -48.23
N TYR A 331 -14.97 2.40 -48.48
CA TYR A 331 -15.85 2.36 -49.64
C TYR A 331 -15.76 3.66 -50.42
N ALA A 332 -15.47 3.59 -51.72
CA ALA A 332 -15.49 4.71 -52.64
C ALA A 332 -16.43 4.41 -53.79
N SER A 333 -17.40 5.28 -54.01
CA SER A 333 -18.44 5.09 -55.04
C SER A 333 -18.00 5.31 -56.45
N HIS A 334 -16.88 6.03 -56.70
CA HIS A 334 -16.39 6.41 -58.04
C HIS A 334 -14.87 6.66 -58.08
N CYS A 335 -14.04 5.65 -57.97
CA CYS A 335 -12.61 5.79 -58.15
C CYS A 335 -12.17 5.27 -59.53
N MET A 336 -12.23 6.11 -60.56
CA MET A 336 -11.84 5.61 -61.89
C MET A 336 -10.34 5.68 -62.21
N TYR A 337 -9.50 6.43 -61.48
CA TYR A 337 -8.10 6.62 -61.91
C TYR A 337 -7.06 6.92 -60.85
N ASN A 338 -7.35 6.95 -59.53
CA ASN A 338 -6.37 7.28 -58.51
C ASN A 338 -6.21 6.18 -57.46
N LYS A 339 -4.96 5.80 -57.20
CA LYS A 339 -4.59 4.93 -56.11
C LYS A 339 -4.73 5.71 -54.82
N CYS A 340 -5.53 5.22 -53.88
CA CYS A 340 -5.61 5.76 -52.54
C CYS A 340 -4.67 4.98 -51.63
N ASN A 341 -3.73 5.65 -50.99
CA ASN A 341 -2.90 5.05 -49.95
C ASN A 341 -3.62 5.17 -48.62
N ILE A 342 -4.22 4.10 -48.18
CA ILE A 342 -4.83 4.00 -46.87
C ILE A 342 -3.76 3.52 -45.90
N THR A 343 -3.65 4.19 -44.74
CA THR A 343 -2.76 3.76 -43.68
C THR A 343 -3.53 3.45 -42.41
N TYR A 344 -3.06 2.52 -41.63
CA TYR A 344 -3.62 2.21 -40.33
C TYR A 344 -2.53 1.89 -39.33
N ASN A 345 -2.85 2.09 -38.04
CA ASN A 345 -2.01 1.74 -36.92
C ASN A 345 -2.88 1.14 -35.80
N VAL A 346 -2.34 0.18 -35.08
CA VAL A 346 -3.01 -0.41 -33.93
C VAL A 346 -2.03 -0.57 -32.76
N GLU A 347 -2.53 -0.36 -31.55
CA GLU A 347 -1.82 -0.69 -30.33
C GLU A 347 -2.47 -1.91 -29.67
N PHE A 348 -1.67 -2.83 -29.16
CA PHE A 348 -2.15 -4.06 -28.53
C PHE A 348 -2.07 -3.96 -27.02
N TYR A 349 -3.05 -4.58 -26.36
CA TYR A 349 -3.07 -4.83 -24.94
C TYR A 349 -2.81 -6.32 -24.67
N PHE A 350 -1.83 -6.62 -23.86
CA PHE A 350 -1.54 -7.97 -23.38
C PHE A 350 -1.98 -8.07 -21.93
N PRO A 351 -2.85 -9.03 -21.56
CA PRO A 351 -3.21 -9.26 -20.19
C PRO A 351 -1.97 -9.66 -19.37
N ALA A 352 -1.98 -9.37 -18.06
CA ALA A 352 -0.97 -9.87 -17.15
C ALA A 352 -1.05 -11.41 -17.10
N GLU A 353 0.09 -12.08 -17.13
CA GLU A 353 0.19 -13.53 -16.92
C GLU A 353 -0.13 -13.90 -15.47
#